data_86fc74cd9f43041e439b0ebfd9b705c2
#
_entry.id   86fc74cd9f43041e439b0ebfd9b705c2
#
_cell.length_a   1.000
_cell.length_b   1.000
_cell.length_c   1.000
_cell.angle_alpha   90.00
_cell.angle_beta   90.00
_cell.angle_gamma   90.00
#
_symmetry.space_group_name_H-M   'P 1'
#
loop_
_entity.id
_entity.type
_entity.pdbx_description
1 polymer ?
#
loop_
_entity_poly.entity_id
_entity_poly.type
_entity_poly.pdbx_seq_one_letter_code
_entity_poly.pdbx_strand_id
1 'polypeptide(L)'
;MAGRVVYYGGIAKEGLVLNLDAAKRASYPGTGNTWIDTSGYNNHATMFNGLTYNSSGWMEFDGVDDYCTIPYNSAVMDSWKTEQTVAIWTYHTTIIGRRNPWNQAYGGYGTWTLELGDSMNYYYGNAGIDNNPYTSINSNPISRGVWNYLTITRNTSTVTWYVNGVAIRSNANLYGVLTTTAQPVTIGDGYVDNWEGRMSVIQAYNRALTAAEVLQNYNALKGRYGL
;
A
#
# COMPACT_ATOMS: atom_id res chain seq x y z
N MET A 1 -18.29 1.97 -31.66
CA MET A 1 -17.78 0.62 -31.32
C MET A 1 -16.87 0.75 -30.12
N ALA A 2 -17.26 0.25 -28.94
CA ALA A 2 -16.40 0.26 -27.77
C ALA A 2 -15.30 -0.80 -27.97
N GLY A 3 -14.06 -0.36 -28.08
CA GLY A 3 -12.92 -1.24 -28.21
C GLY A 3 -12.81 -2.15 -26.99
N ARG A 4 -12.81 -3.46 -27.23
CA ARG A 4 -12.57 -4.49 -26.22
C ARG A 4 -11.13 -4.30 -25.72
N VAL A 5 -10.96 -3.75 -24.52
CA VAL A 5 -9.64 -3.73 -23.86
C VAL A 5 -9.28 -5.18 -23.55
N VAL A 6 -8.34 -5.73 -24.31
CA VAL A 6 -7.80 -7.06 -24.04
C VAL A 6 -6.81 -6.89 -22.90
N TYR A 7 -7.21 -7.28 -21.71
CA TYR A 7 -6.30 -7.36 -20.55
C TYR A 7 -5.31 -8.51 -20.79
N TYR A 8 -4.11 -8.20 -21.21
CA TYR A 8 -3.02 -9.16 -21.16
C TYR A 8 -2.64 -9.39 -19.70
N GLY A 9 -3.00 -10.56 -19.20
CA GLY A 9 -3.05 -11.08 -17.86
C GLY A 9 -1.84 -10.85 -16.93
N GLY A 10 -1.66 -9.64 -16.41
CA GLY A 10 -0.65 -9.33 -15.40
C GLY A 10 -0.80 -7.93 -14.83
N ILE A 11 -0.09 -7.66 -13.76
CA ILE A 11 -0.03 -6.33 -13.15
C ILE A 11 0.73 -5.35 -14.06
N ALA A 12 0.48 -4.05 -13.91
CA ALA A 12 1.26 -3.00 -14.56
C ALA A 12 2.73 -3.12 -14.15
N LYS A 13 3.64 -3.04 -15.13
CA LYS A 13 5.08 -3.22 -14.89
C LYS A 13 5.86 -1.92 -14.91
N GLU A 14 5.41 -0.96 -15.71
CA GLU A 14 6.06 0.33 -15.81
C GLU A 14 6.00 1.08 -14.48
N GLY A 15 7.16 1.49 -13.99
CA GLY A 15 7.30 2.20 -12.72
C GLY A 15 7.13 1.32 -11.47
N LEU A 16 6.98 0.00 -11.58
CA LEU A 16 6.91 -0.92 -10.45
C LEU A 16 8.27 -1.00 -9.76
N VAL A 17 8.33 -0.53 -8.51
CA VAL A 17 9.58 -0.45 -7.72
C VAL A 17 9.56 -1.31 -6.46
N LEU A 18 8.41 -1.86 -6.12
CA LEU A 18 8.23 -2.84 -5.05
C LEU A 18 7.13 -3.82 -5.44
N ASN A 19 7.37 -5.11 -5.25
CA ASN A 19 6.36 -6.14 -5.41
C ASN A 19 6.63 -7.29 -4.43
N LEU A 20 5.97 -7.22 -3.28
CA LEU A 20 5.93 -8.29 -2.29
C LEU A 20 4.66 -9.11 -2.52
N ASP A 21 4.79 -10.42 -2.72
CA ASP A 21 3.65 -11.31 -3.00
C ASP A 21 3.81 -12.60 -2.17
N ALA A 22 3.11 -12.67 -1.03
CA ALA A 22 3.22 -13.77 -0.09
C ALA A 22 2.80 -15.13 -0.70
N ALA A 23 1.96 -15.13 -1.74
CA ALA A 23 1.54 -16.34 -2.42
C ALA A 23 2.58 -16.89 -3.41
N LYS A 24 3.66 -16.14 -3.67
CA LYS A 24 4.72 -16.56 -4.59
C LYS A 24 5.98 -16.98 -3.83
N ARG A 25 6.43 -18.20 -4.03
CA ARG A 25 7.66 -18.71 -3.41
C ARG A 25 8.91 -17.87 -3.73
N ALA A 26 8.95 -17.23 -4.89
CA ALA A 26 10.02 -16.30 -5.26
C ALA A 26 10.04 -15.04 -4.40
N SER A 27 8.88 -14.63 -3.85
CA SER A 27 8.79 -13.50 -2.93
C SER A 27 8.85 -13.95 -1.47
N TYR A 28 8.17 -15.06 -1.12
CA TYR A 28 8.30 -15.65 0.21
C TYR A 28 8.36 -17.17 0.14
N PRO A 29 9.47 -17.79 0.55
CA PRO A 29 9.65 -19.25 0.44
C PRO A 29 8.83 -20.06 1.45
N GLY A 30 8.20 -19.42 2.43
CA GLY A 30 7.41 -20.03 3.50
C GLY A 30 8.14 -20.09 4.84
N THR A 31 9.39 -19.63 4.89
CA THR A 31 10.23 -19.60 6.10
C THR A 31 11.21 -18.43 6.05
N GLY A 32 11.73 -18.05 7.22
CA GLY A 32 12.67 -16.94 7.37
C GLY A 32 11.96 -15.61 7.61
N ASN A 33 12.73 -14.56 7.76
CA ASN A 33 12.26 -13.21 8.11
C ASN A 33 12.39 -12.19 6.97
N THR A 34 12.64 -12.66 5.75
CA THR A 34 12.78 -11.76 4.59
C THR A 34 11.64 -11.99 3.61
N TRP A 35 10.85 -10.95 3.35
CA TRP A 35 9.87 -10.92 2.28
C TRP A 35 10.52 -10.27 1.06
N ILE A 36 10.80 -11.08 0.05
CA ILE A 36 11.64 -10.72 -1.09
C ILE A 36 10.85 -9.86 -2.08
N ASP A 37 11.38 -8.70 -2.41
CA ASP A 37 10.89 -7.87 -3.49
C ASP A 37 11.22 -8.50 -4.85
N THR A 38 10.20 -8.66 -5.67
CA THR A 38 10.29 -9.25 -7.02
C THR A 38 10.14 -8.21 -8.14
N SER A 39 10.23 -6.92 -7.81
CA SER A 39 10.21 -5.83 -8.80
C SER A 39 11.52 -5.72 -9.59
N GLY A 40 12.62 -6.17 -9.00
CA GLY A 40 13.98 -6.03 -9.53
C GLY A 40 14.80 -4.92 -8.87
N TYR A 41 14.21 -4.17 -7.92
CA TYR A 41 14.90 -3.07 -7.21
C TYR A 41 15.52 -3.49 -5.87
N ASN A 42 15.34 -4.76 -5.45
CA ASN A 42 15.87 -5.32 -4.22
C ASN A 42 15.40 -4.58 -2.94
N ASN A 43 14.19 -4.04 -2.95
CA ASN A 43 13.55 -3.40 -1.80
C ASN A 43 12.92 -4.46 -0.88
N HIS A 44 13.74 -5.42 -0.42
CA HIS A 44 13.27 -6.52 0.42
C HIS A 44 12.78 -6.00 1.77
N ALA A 45 11.70 -6.59 2.27
CA ALA A 45 11.18 -6.28 3.59
C ALA A 45 11.72 -7.29 4.62
N THR A 46 12.18 -6.80 5.76
CA THR A 46 12.52 -7.62 6.93
C THR A 46 11.34 -7.66 7.87
N MET A 47 10.93 -8.86 8.27
CA MET A 47 9.82 -9.12 9.18
C MET A 47 10.31 -9.15 10.63
N PHE A 48 9.49 -8.62 11.55
CA PHE A 48 9.81 -8.50 12.98
C PHE A 48 8.66 -9.02 13.85
N ASN A 49 9.01 -9.36 15.09
CA ASN A 49 8.14 -9.66 16.23
C ASN A 49 7.19 -10.86 16.06
N GLY A 50 7.49 -11.74 15.13
CA GLY A 50 6.74 -12.99 15.02
C GLY A 50 5.66 -12.99 13.96
N LEU A 51 5.67 -12.00 13.05
CA LEU A 51 4.77 -11.95 11.91
C LEU A 51 4.61 -13.33 11.25
N THR A 52 3.38 -13.82 11.18
CA THR A 52 3.09 -15.20 10.80
C THR A 52 2.73 -15.30 9.31
N TYR A 53 3.33 -16.29 8.63
CA TYR A 53 2.96 -16.64 7.27
C TYR A 53 1.89 -17.73 7.25
N ASN A 54 0.86 -17.54 6.44
CA ASN A 54 -0.13 -18.56 6.14
C ASN A 54 0.14 -19.17 4.75
N SER A 55 0.17 -20.48 4.65
CA SER A 55 0.45 -21.21 3.40
C SER A 55 -0.56 -20.96 2.27
N SER A 56 -1.70 -20.36 2.58
CA SER A 56 -2.66 -19.87 1.58
C SER A 56 -2.25 -18.56 0.93
N GLY A 57 -1.11 -17.97 1.32
CA GLY A 57 -0.46 -16.86 0.60
C GLY A 57 -0.69 -15.48 1.18
N TRP A 58 -0.64 -15.34 2.51
CA TRP A 58 -0.67 -14.03 3.16
C TRP A 58 0.18 -14.01 4.44
N MET A 59 0.53 -12.80 4.88
CA MET A 59 1.09 -12.52 6.19
C MET A 59 -0.05 -12.12 7.13
N GLU A 60 -0.03 -12.64 8.37
CA GLU A 60 -0.99 -12.37 9.43
C GLU A 60 -0.35 -11.51 10.50
N PHE A 61 -0.91 -10.33 10.72
CA PHE A 61 -0.46 -9.33 11.68
C PHE A 61 -1.41 -9.37 12.88
N ASP A 62 -0.86 -9.43 14.09
CA ASP A 62 -1.65 -9.60 15.33
C ASP A 62 -2.20 -8.29 15.91
N GLY A 63 -1.76 -7.14 15.37
CA GLY A 63 -2.17 -5.83 15.85
C GLY A 63 -1.50 -5.38 17.14
N VAL A 64 -0.49 -6.10 17.61
CA VAL A 64 0.25 -5.80 18.84
C VAL A 64 1.61 -5.19 18.52
N ASP A 65 2.46 -5.93 17.81
CA ASP A 65 3.82 -5.47 17.51
C ASP A 65 4.40 -6.03 16.19
N ASP A 66 3.61 -6.77 15.41
CA ASP A 66 4.02 -7.32 14.12
C ASP A 66 4.22 -6.22 13.06
N TYR A 67 5.39 -6.22 12.40
CA TYR A 67 5.66 -5.30 11.30
C TYR A 67 6.75 -5.80 10.35
N CYS A 68 6.89 -5.11 9.21
CA CYS A 68 8.04 -5.25 8.32
C CYS A 68 8.68 -3.90 8.07
N THR A 69 9.99 -3.89 7.78
CA THR A 69 10.69 -2.68 7.32
C THR A 69 11.38 -2.90 5.98
N ILE A 70 11.34 -1.89 5.13
CA ILE A 70 12.12 -1.79 3.90
C ILE A 70 13.12 -0.66 4.11
N PRO A 71 14.44 -0.91 4.04
CA PRO A 71 15.45 0.13 4.18
C PRO A 71 15.24 1.27 3.16
N TYR A 72 15.59 2.49 3.55
CA TYR A 72 15.54 3.60 2.62
C TYR A 72 16.45 3.36 1.41
N ASN A 73 15.87 3.52 0.23
CA ASN A 73 16.56 3.40 -1.05
C ASN A 73 16.31 4.68 -1.87
N SER A 74 17.29 5.56 -1.91
CA SER A 74 17.19 6.85 -2.59
C SER A 74 16.90 6.71 -4.08
N ALA A 75 17.43 5.68 -4.74
CA ALA A 75 17.20 5.42 -6.16
C ALA A 75 15.72 5.18 -6.52
N VAL A 76 14.92 4.80 -5.53
CA VAL A 76 13.48 4.54 -5.67
C VAL A 76 12.67 5.59 -4.92
N MET A 77 12.94 5.74 -3.63
CA MET A 77 12.05 6.48 -2.73
C MET A 77 12.12 8.00 -2.95
N ASP A 78 13.22 8.53 -3.49
CA ASP A 78 13.31 9.96 -3.82
C ASP A 78 12.35 10.37 -4.94
N SER A 79 11.94 9.45 -5.81
CA SER A 79 10.91 9.72 -6.82
C SER A 79 9.53 9.96 -6.21
N TRP A 80 9.27 9.41 -5.03
CA TRP A 80 8.00 9.53 -4.34
C TRP A 80 7.71 10.93 -3.80
N LYS A 81 8.67 11.83 -3.84
CA LYS A 81 8.40 13.25 -3.57
C LYS A 81 7.44 13.88 -4.57
N THR A 82 7.41 13.40 -5.81
CA THR A 82 6.54 13.91 -6.88
C THR A 82 5.33 13.02 -7.12
N GLU A 83 5.58 11.74 -7.33
CA GLU A 83 4.54 10.78 -7.70
C GLU A 83 4.72 9.46 -6.96
N GLN A 84 3.63 8.86 -6.58
CA GLN A 84 3.61 7.56 -5.91
C GLN A 84 2.31 6.83 -6.18
N THR A 85 2.41 5.50 -6.30
CA THR A 85 1.28 4.60 -6.09
C THR A 85 1.67 3.58 -5.05
N VAL A 86 0.80 3.33 -4.09
CA VAL A 86 0.89 2.18 -3.19
C VAL A 86 -0.40 1.41 -3.24
N ALA A 87 -0.31 0.10 -3.41
CA ALA A 87 -1.46 -0.79 -3.52
C ALA A 87 -1.27 -2.03 -2.66
N ILE A 88 -2.28 -2.39 -1.87
CA ILE A 88 -2.19 -3.47 -0.87
C ILE A 88 -3.46 -4.31 -0.93
N TRP A 89 -3.30 -5.64 -0.99
CA TRP A 89 -4.36 -6.60 -0.71
C TRP A 89 -4.44 -6.84 0.79
N THR A 90 -5.54 -6.43 1.41
CA THR A 90 -5.79 -6.52 2.85
C THR A 90 -7.05 -7.31 3.15
N TYR A 91 -7.06 -7.96 4.32
CA TYR A 91 -8.22 -8.58 4.93
C TYR A 91 -8.23 -8.22 6.41
N HIS A 92 -9.30 -7.61 6.90
CA HIS A 92 -9.46 -7.26 8.29
C HIS A 92 -10.89 -7.58 8.75
N THR A 93 -11.05 -7.93 10.02
CA THR A 93 -12.35 -8.23 10.63
C THR A 93 -12.83 -7.12 11.53
N THR A 94 -11.90 -6.45 12.19
CA THR A 94 -12.14 -5.33 13.08
C THR A 94 -11.15 -4.22 12.81
N ILE A 95 -11.60 -2.96 12.95
CA ILE A 95 -10.73 -1.80 13.06
C ILE A 95 -11.08 -1.10 14.35
N ILE A 96 -10.14 -1.09 15.28
CA ILE A 96 -10.21 -0.36 16.53
C ILE A 96 -9.03 0.61 16.54
N GLY A 97 -9.29 1.91 16.67
CA GLY A 97 -8.25 2.93 16.60
C GLY A 97 -7.77 3.19 15.17
N ARG A 98 -6.54 3.65 15.07
CA ARG A 98 -5.86 3.97 13.80
C ARG A 98 -4.86 2.89 13.46
N ARG A 99 -5.10 2.12 12.43
CA ARG A 99 -4.22 1.04 11.97
C ARG A 99 -3.42 1.48 10.75
N ASN A 100 -2.11 1.25 10.77
CA ASN A 100 -1.20 1.71 9.72
C ASN A 100 -0.75 0.55 8.83
N PRO A 101 -1.35 0.33 7.65
CA PRO A 101 -0.88 -0.70 6.73
C PRO A 101 0.44 -0.33 6.05
N TRP A 102 0.70 0.98 5.90
CA TRP A 102 1.89 1.52 5.25
C TRP A 102 2.30 2.84 5.88
N ASN A 103 3.57 2.98 6.18
CA ASN A 103 4.12 4.20 6.75
C ASN A 103 5.52 4.48 6.18
N GLN A 104 5.75 5.74 5.78
CA GLN A 104 7.08 6.23 5.46
C GLN A 104 7.22 7.65 5.99
N ALA A 105 7.59 7.77 7.24
CA ALA A 105 7.67 8.99 8.01
C ALA A 105 6.36 9.80 8.09
N TYR A 106 5.96 10.13 9.29
CA TYR A 106 4.87 11.07 9.51
C TYR A 106 5.24 12.43 8.91
N GLY A 107 4.40 12.92 7.99
CA GLY A 107 4.67 14.17 7.28
C GLY A 107 5.70 14.09 6.14
N GLY A 108 6.04 12.90 5.68
CA GLY A 108 6.89 12.68 4.52
C GLY A 108 6.12 12.25 3.27
N TYR A 109 6.61 11.21 2.60
CA TYR A 109 6.07 10.75 1.31
C TYR A 109 4.68 10.12 1.35
N GLY A 110 4.25 9.69 2.52
CA GLY A 110 2.89 9.20 2.71
C GLY A 110 2.77 8.11 3.75
N THR A 111 1.79 8.27 4.60
CA THR A 111 1.39 7.32 5.63
C THR A 111 -0.09 7.05 5.49
N TRP A 112 -0.48 5.79 5.42
CA TRP A 112 -1.88 5.39 5.46
C TRP A 112 -2.32 5.07 6.86
N THR A 113 -3.54 5.44 7.19
CA THR A 113 -4.25 4.89 8.33
C THR A 113 -5.62 4.40 7.91
N LEU A 114 -6.05 3.29 8.50
CA LEU A 114 -7.45 2.91 8.60
C LEU A 114 -7.92 3.28 9.99
N GLU A 115 -9.01 4.03 10.09
CA GLU A 115 -9.56 4.53 11.34
C GLU A 115 -10.86 3.82 11.69
N LEU A 116 -11.31 4.00 12.94
CA LEU A 116 -12.61 3.55 13.41
C LEU A 116 -13.72 4.02 12.46
N GLY A 117 -14.55 3.08 12.02
CA GLY A 117 -15.58 3.33 11.01
C GLY A 117 -15.11 3.12 9.57
N ASP A 118 -13.96 2.45 9.40
CA ASP A 118 -13.37 2.10 8.10
C ASP A 118 -13.07 3.30 7.19
N SER A 119 -12.78 4.45 7.80
CA SER A 119 -12.26 5.62 7.11
C SER A 119 -10.83 5.35 6.68
N MET A 120 -10.49 5.73 5.45
CA MET A 120 -9.13 5.68 4.94
C MET A 120 -8.53 7.08 4.97
N ASN A 121 -7.40 7.22 5.64
CA ASN A 121 -6.67 8.48 5.68
C ASN A 121 -5.29 8.30 5.07
N TYR A 122 -4.89 9.28 4.29
CA TYR A 122 -3.54 9.38 3.75
C TYR A 122 -2.93 10.70 4.21
N TYR A 123 -1.95 10.59 5.08
CA TYR A 123 -1.16 11.70 5.55
C TYR A 123 0.07 11.84 4.66
N TYR A 124 0.32 13.04 4.17
CA TYR A 124 1.48 13.35 3.33
C TYR A 124 1.83 14.83 3.51
N GLY A 125 3.06 15.20 3.23
CA GLY A 125 3.44 16.61 3.35
C GLY A 125 4.94 16.81 3.48
N ASN A 126 5.31 17.99 3.97
CA ASN A 126 6.70 18.34 4.20
C ASN A 126 7.09 18.07 5.65
N ALA A 127 8.21 17.40 5.86
CA ALA A 127 8.72 17.13 7.20
C ALA A 127 8.85 18.42 8.02
N GLY A 128 8.37 18.40 9.27
CA GLY A 128 8.44 19.54 10.18
C GLY A 128 7.29 20.54 10.10
N ILE A 129 6.25 20.29 9.32
CA ILE A 129 5.03 21.08 9.33
C ILE A 129 3.96 20.36 10.14
N ASP A 130 3.54 20.96 11.25
CA ASP A 130 2.62 20.37 12.24
C ASP A 130 1.19 20.07 11.74
N ASN A 131 0.82 20.53 10.57
CA ASN A 131 -0.47 20.25 9.97
C ASN A 131 -0.28 19.52 8.65
N ASN A 132 0.09 18.26 8.73
CA ASN A 132 0.15 17.44 7.54
C ASN A 132 -1.25 17.32 6.95
N PRO A 133 -1.49 17.76 5.72
CA PRO A 133 -2.77 17.55 5.10
C PRO A 133 -2.98 16.06 4.96
N TYR A 134 -4.14 15.67 5.28
CA TYR A 134 -4.61 14.34 4.97
C TYR A 134 -5.78 14.43 4.00
N THR A 135 -5.89 13.45 3.17
CA THR A 135 -7.11 13.21 2.42
C THR A 135 -7.79 12.00 3.01
N SER A 136 -9.05 12.13 3.35
CA SER A 136 -9.81 11.03 3.94
C SER A 136 -10.98 10.64 3.06
N ILE A 137 -11.37 9.38 3.18
CA ILE A 137 -12.65 8.89 2.70
C ILE A 137 -13.51 8.65 3.96
N ASN A 138 -14.50 9.51 4.17
CA ASN A 138 -15.37 9.44 5.33
C ASN A 138 -16.59 8.52 5.14
N SER A 139 -16.73 7.89 3.99
CA SER A 139 -17.75 6.89 3.72
C SER A 139 -17.08 5.52 3.75
N ASN A 140 -17.68 4.58 4.46
CA ASN A 140 -17.20 3.21 4.58
C ASN A 140 -17.14 2.49 3.21
N PRO A 141 -16.03 2.58 2.44
CA PRO A 141 -15.90 1.91 1.16
C PRO A 141 -15.29 0.52 1.30
N ILE A 142 -14.87 0.14 2.51
CA ILE A 142 -14.12 -1.08 2.79
C ILE A 142 -15.03 -2.07 3.50
N SER A 143 -15.15 -3.27 2.96
CA SER A 143 -15.92 -4.33 3.59
C SER A 143 -15.04 -5.15 4.54
N ARG A 144 -15.53 -5.40 5.76
CA ARG A 144 -14.86 -6.28 6.73
C ARG A 144 -15.09 -7.75 6.42
N GLY A 145 -14.17 -8.60 6.84
CA GLY A 145 -14.29 -10.04 6.66
C GLY A 145 -14.16 -10.53 5.22
N VAL A 146 -13.66 -9.65 4.33
CA VAL A 146 -13.38 -9.97 2.94
C VAL A 146 -12.06 -9.34 2.50
N TRP A 147 -11.48 -9.84 1.44
CA TRP A 147 -10.31 -9.22 0.83
C TRP A 147 -10.68 -7.92 0.12
N ASN A 148 -9.89 -6.89 0.33
CA ASN A 148 -9.99 -5.61 -0.36
C ASN A 148 -8.65 -5.29 -1.03
N TYR A 149 -8.69 -4.75 -2.22
CA TYR A 149 -7.54 -4.16 -2.89
C TYR A 149 -7.58 -2.65 -2.72
N LEU A 150 -6.78 -2.16 -1.79
CA LEU A 150 -6.70 -0.75 -1.46
C LEU A 150 -5.56 -0.11 -2.23
N THR A 151 -5.83 0.97 -2.94
CA THR A 151 -4.79 1.68 -3.70
C THR A 151 -4.92 3.18 -3.48
N ILE A 152 -3.78 3.83 -3.32
CA ILE A 152 -3.65 5.28 -3.40
C ILE A 152 -2.70 5.64 -4.53
N THR A 153 -3.08 6.63 -5.33
CA THR A 153 -2.19 7.26 -6.31
C THR A 153 -2.03 8.73 -5.97
N ARG A 154 -0.82 9.24 -6.04
CA ARG A 154 -0.51 10.64 -5.86
C ARG A 154 0.42 11.14 -6.96
N ASN A 155 0.07 12.26 -7.55
CA ASN A 155 0.94 13.08 -8.41
C ASN A 155 1.01 14.51 -7.87
N THR A 156 1.64 15.43 -8.58
CA THR A 156 1.78 16.83 -8.15
C THR A 156 0.46 17.60 -8.07
N SER A 157 -0.62 17.08 -8.62
CA SER A 157 -1.92 17.76 -8.70
C SER A 157 -3.02 17.10 -7.90
N THR A 158 -3.00 15.77 -7.79
CA THR A 158 -4.11 15.00 -7.19
C THR A 158 -3.63 13.85 -6.32
N VAL A 159 -4.49 13.49 -5.36
CA VAL A 159 -4.43 12.25 -4.58
C VAL A 159 -5.73 11.52 -4.80
N THR A 160 -5.68 10.27 -5.27
CA THR A 160 -6.87 9.48 -5.59
C THR A 160 -6.86 8.14 -4.85
N TRP A 161 -7.98 7.84 -4.22
CA TRP A 161 -8.25 6.58 -3.54
C TRP A 161 -9.02 5.61 -4.43
N TYR A 162 -8.62 4.34 -4.37
CA TYR A 162 -9.31 3.26 -5.07
C TYR A 162 -9.57 2.10 -4.09
N VAL A 163 -10.73 1.50 -4.23
CA VAL A 163 -11.08 0.23 -3.58
C VAL A 163 -11.51 -0.75 -4.66
N ASN A 164 -10.90 -1.91 -4.67
CA ASN A 164 -11.21 -2.98 -5.63
C ASN A 164 -11.16 -2.53 -7.11
N GLY A 165 -10.17 -1.69 -7.42
CA GLY A 165 -9.95 -1.18 -8.78
C GLY A 165 -10.84 0.01 -9.19
N VAL A 166 -11.75 0.45 -8.32
CA VAL A 166 -12.67 1.56 -8.57
C VAL A 166 -12.22 2.81 -7.83
N ALA A 167 -12.14 3.95 -8.53
CA ALA A 167 -11.86 5.24 -7.91
C ALA A 167 -13.04 5.66 -7.02
N ILE A 168 -12.74 5.90 -5.73
CA ILE A 168 -13.75 6.27 -4.74
C ILE A 168 -13.75 7.78 -4.50
N ARG A 169 -12.55 8.38 -4.45
CA ARG A 169 -12.40 9.81 -4.20
C ARG A 169 -11.09 10.31 -4.80
N SER A 170 -11.13 11.54 -5.31
CA SER A 170 -9.94 12.28 -5.72
C SER A 170 -9.97 13.67 -5.08
N ASN A 171 -8.84 14.08 -4.52
CA ASN A 171 -8.64 15.39 -3.91
C ASN A 171 -7.45 16.10 -4.56
N ALA A 172 -7.45 17.43 -4.52
CA ALA A 172 -6.27 18.19 -4.90
C ALA A 172 -5.08 17.83 -4.00
N ASN A 173 -3.90 17.68 -4.60
CA ASN A 173 -2.65 17.58 -3.85
C ASN A 173 -2.27 18.99 -3.35
N LEU A 174 -2.20 19.18 -2.04
CA LEU A 174 -1.98 20.49 -1.42
C LEU A 174 -0.51 20.93 -1.42
N TYR A 175 0.44 20.02 -1.63
CA TYR A 175 1.87 20.31 -1.52
C TYR A 175 2.67 20.16 -2.81
N GLY A 176 2.07 19.65 -3.88
CA GLY A 176 2.80 19.40 -5.12
C GLY A 176 3.98 18.44 -4.93
N VAL A 177 5.18 19.00 -4.84
CA VAL A 177 6.41 18.23 -4.60
C VAL A 177 6.72 18.21 -3.11
N LEU A 178 6.91 17.01 -2.54
CA LEU A 178 7.21 16.81 -1.13
C LEU A 178 8.71 16.92 -0.84
N THR A 179 9.07 17.22 0.40
CA THR A 179 10.47 17.10 0.86
C THR A 179 10.82 15.63 1.09
N THR A 180 12.04 15.25 0.73
CA THR A 180 12.55 13.90 0.95
C THR A 180 12.80 13.66 2.44
N THR A 181 12.44 12.47 2.90
CA THR A 181 12.87 11.97 4.21
C THR A 181 13.63 10.66 3.98
N ALA A 182 14.87 10.58 4.46
CA ALA A 182 15.67 9.35 4.37
C ALA A 182 15.21 8.30 5.41
N GLN A 183 13.90 8.01 5.42
CA GLN A 183 13.28 7.09 6.36
C GLN A 183 12.92 5.77 5.68
N PRO A 184 13.03 4.63 6.39
CA PRO A 184 12.56 3.36 5.88
C PRO A 184 11.03 3.38 5.67
N VAL A 185 10.55 2.48 4.83
CA VAL A 185 9.13 2.12 4.82
C VAL A 185 8.87 1.12 5.92
N THR A 186 7.79 1.32 6.66
CA THR A 186 7.25 0.34 7.61
C THR A 186 5.90 -0.15 7.13
N ILE A 187 5.67 -1.45 7.20
CA ILE A 187 4.42 -2.11 6.84
C ILE A 187 3.86 -2.73 8.11
N GLY A 188 2.62 -2.41 8.44
CA GLY A 188 1.95 -2.94 9.63
C GLY A 188 2.19 -2.16 10.91
N ASP A 189 3.04 -1.15 10.90
CA ASP A 189 3.33 -0.27 12.03
C ASP A 189 3.42 1.18 11.57
N GLY A 190 3.14 2.11 12.47
CA GLY A 190 3.16 3.54 12.18
C GLY A 190 3.05 4.41 13.42
N TYR A 191 2.42 5.56 13.24
CA TYR A 191 2.37 6.60 14.28
C TYR A 191 1.48 6.24 15.48
N VAL A 192 0.47 5.36 15.30
CA VAL A 192 -0.53 5.11 16.35
C VAL A 192 -0.59 3.63 16.69
N ASP A 193 -1.38 2.85 15.96
CA ASP A 193 -1.60 1.44 16.26
C ASP A 193 -1.07 0.55 15.13
N ASN A 194 -0.61 -0.64 15.52
CA ASN A 194 -0.15 -1.63 14.57
C ASN A 194 -1.32 -2.25 13.79
N TRP A 195 -1.03 -2.72 12.59
CA TRP A 195 -2.01 -3.37 11.74
C TRP A 195 -2.50 -4.68 12.37
N GLU A 196 -3.80 -4.92 12.33
CA GLU A 196 -4.43 -6.18 12.70
C GLU A 196 -5.16 -6.74 11.48
N GLY A 197 -4.78 -7.97 11.07
CA GLY A 197 -5.36 -8.63 9.90
C GLY A 197 -4.31 -9.14 8.93
N ARG A 198 -4.71 -9.36 7.68
CA ARG A 198 -3.88 -10.03 6.68
C ARG A 198 -3.46 -9.09 5.57
N MET A 199 -2.23 -9.28 5.10
CA MET A 199 -1.74 -8.67 3.85
C MET A 199 -1.14 -9.76 2.97
N SER A 200 -1.52 -9.77 1.69
CA SER A 200 -1.06 -10.79 0.75
C SER A 200 -0.11 -10.24 -0.31
N VAL A 201 -0.45 -9.12 -0.92
CA VAL A 201 0.36 -8.46 -1.95
C VAL A 201 0.50 -6.99 -1.63
N ILE A 202 1.73 -6.48 -1.71
CA ILE A 202 2.05 -5.06 -1.55
C ILE A 202 2.85 -4.61 -2.76
N GLN A 203 2.39 -3.56 -3.41
CA GLN A 203 3.01 -2.99 -4.60
C GLN A 203 3.24 -1.50 -4.42
N ALA A 204 4.42 -1.02 -4.84
CA ALA A 204 4.65 0.41 -4.96
C ALA A 204 5.22 0.75 -6.34
N TYR A 205 4.86 1.95 -6.81
CA TYR A 205 5.29 2.49 -8.09
C TYR A 205 5.88 3.88 -7.88
N ASN A 206 6.83 4.25 -8.73
CA ASN A 206 7.46 5.57 -8.76
C ASN A 206 6.70 6.58 -9.62
N ARG A 207 5.44 6.29 -9.91
CA ARG A 207 4.49 7.15 -10.62
C ARG A 207 3.08 6.96 -10.11
N ALA A 208 2.20 7.88 -10.43
CA ALA A 208 0.77 7.69 -10.26
C ALA A 208 0.23 6.77 -11.37
N LEU A 209 -0.33 5.62 -10.99
CA LEU A 209 -1.04 4.75 -11.92
C LEU A 209 -2.33 5.43 -12.39
N THR A 210 -2.68 5.18 -13.64
CA THR A 210 -4.01 5.52 -14.17
C THR A 210 -5.09 4.61 -13.57
N ALA A 211 -6.35 5.05 -13.60
CA ALA A 211 -7.48 4.23 -13.16
C ALA A 211 -7.56 2.87 -13.90
N ALA A 212 -7.20 2.85 -15.18
CA ALA A 212 -7.16 1.63 -15.98
C ALA A 212 -6.09 0.64 -15.48
N GLU A 213 -4.92 1.13 -15.09
CA GLU A 213 -3.83 0.30 -14.55
C GLU A 213 -4.14 -0.21 -13.14
N VAL A 214 -4.79 0.60 -12.30
CA VAL A 214 -5.26 0.16 -10.98
C VAL A 214 -6.30 -0.95 -11.14
N LEU A 215 -7.25 -0.81 -12.06
CA LEU A 215 -8.23 -1.84 -12.38
C LEU A 215 -7.57 -3.09 -12.99
N GLN A 216 -6.54 -2.92 -13.83
CA GLN A 216 -5.75 -4.03 -14.36
C GLN A 216 -5.08 -4.83 -13.23
N ASN A 217 -4.44 -4.16 -12.28
CA ASN A 217 -3.78 -4.81 -11.14
C ASN A 217 -4.79 -5.58 -10.28
N TYR A 218 -5.95 -4.97 -10.00
CA TYR A 218 -7.03 -5.64 -9.30
C TYR A 218 -7.48 -6.90 -10.03
N ASN A 219 -7.81 -6.80 -11.32
CA ASN A 219 -8.28 -7.91 -12.13
C ASN A 219 -7.24 -9.03 -12.29
N ALA A 220 -5.95 -8.70 -12.30
CA ALA A 220 -4.86 -9.67 -12.38
C ALA A 220 -4.76 -10.58 -11.14
N LEU A 221 -5.25 -10.12 -9.99
CA LEU A 221 -5.03 -10.79 -8.71
C LEU A 221 -6.32 -11.25 -8.02
N LYS A 222 -7.47 -10.62 -8.28
CA LYS A 222 -8.73 -10.84 -7.56
C LYS A 222 -9.19 -12.31 -7.51
N GLY A 223 -8.92 -13.07 -8.56
CA GLY A 223 -9.28 -14.50 -8.60
C GLY A 223 -8.63 -15.35 -7.52
N ARG A 224 -7.52 -14.89 -6.90
CA ARG A 224 -6.90 -15.57 -5.74
C ARG A 224 -7.75 -15.46 -4.48
N TYR A 225 -8.63 -14.50 -4.41
CA TYR A 225 -9.41 -14.13 -3.24
C TYR A 225 -10.90 -14.45 -3.41
N GLY A 226 -11.26 -15.12 -4.52
CA GLY A 226 -12.65 -15.51 -4.80
C GLY A 226 -13.52 -14.34 -5.28
N LEU A 227 -12.92 -13.28 -5.86
CA LEU A 227 -13.60 -12.06 -6.33
C LEU A 227 -13.70 -11.99 -7.86
#